data_e6fd4a55286ffa59b22407b87c1ab9bc
#
_entry.id   e6fd4a55286ffa59b22407b87c1ab9bc
#
_cell.length_a   1.000
_cell.length_b   1.000
_cell.length_c   1.000
_cell.angle_alpha   90.00
_cell.angle_beta   90.00
_cell.angle_gamma   90.00
#
_symmetry.space_group_name_H-M   'P 1'
#
loop_
_entity.id
_entity.type
_entity.pdbx_description
1 polymer ?
#
loop_
_entity_poly.entity_id
_entity_poly.type
_entity_poly.pdbx_seq_one_letter_code
_entity_poly.pdbx_strand_id
1 'polypeptide(L)'
;MNAYLTSVIENVKKKHGNEPEFVQTVEEVFSSLEPVIEKHPEYEKVDLLNRMVEPERMFTFRVSWEDDRGQWHTNIGYRCQFNGALGPYKGGLRFQANVYPGIIKFLGFEQIFKNSLTGLPIGGGKGGADFDPAGKSDAEIMRFCQAYMQALYRYIGPDVDVPAGDMGVGGREIGYLFGEYRRLKGAWENGVLTGKGFSYGGSLIRPEATGYGAVYYLQNVLEHEGERIAGKTIACAGFGNVTRGICKKATQLGAKVVTLSGPDGYIYDPDGVTTEEKIAYLVEMRSSGRNRVQDYAEKFGVEFFPGEKPWGVKADVVMPSAMQNDVHMEQAKQIAANGVKYYIEVANMPTTNDALRFLMEQPGMIVAPSKAVNAGGVATSALEMAQNSERLVWTAEEVDAQLHRIMNTIYQMSVDAAAEYGLGYNLVAGANIAGFKRVAEAMMEQGVF
;
A
#
# COMPACT_ATOMS: atom_id res chain seq x y z
N MET A 1 24.44 13.89 -8.16
CA MET A 1 23.02 14.31 -8.09
C MET A 1 22.91 15.70 -8.70
N ASN A 2 21.95 15.91 -9.56
CA ASN A 2 21.66 17.19 -10.23
C ASN A 2 21.46 18.32 -9.20
N ALA A 3 21.91 19.56 -9.51
CA ALA A 3 21.87 20.69 -8.58
C ALA A 3 20.44 21.07 -8.15
N TYR A 4 19.47 21.00 -9.07
CA TYR A 4 18.07 21.26 -8.75
C TYR A 4 17.50 20.22 -7.78
N LEU A 5 17.70 18.92 -8.03
CA LEU A 5 17.31 17.85 -7.10
C LEU A 5 17.90 18.02 -5.71
N THR A 6 19.22 18.33 -5.65
CA THR A 6 19.90 18.56 -4.38
C THR A 6 19.27 19.73 -3.62
N SER A 7 19.02 20.84 -4.31
CA SER A 7 18.38 22.03 -3.73
C SER A 7 16.99 21.73 -3.18
N VAL A 8 16.16 20.97 -3.90
CA VAL A 8 14.82 20.60 -3.45
C VAL A 8 14.88 19.72 -2.21
N ILE A 9 15.75 18.70 -2.19
CA ILE A 9 15.93 17.83 -1.02
C ILE A 9 16.38 18.61 0.20
N GLU A 10 17.33 19.53 0.04
CA GLU A 10 17.79 20.40 1.13
C GLU A 10 16.70 21.33 1.64
N ASN A 11 15.87 21.89 0.75
CA ASN A 11 14.71 22.68 1.12
C ASN A 11 13.69 21.87 1.93
N VAL A 12 13.43 20.63 1.52
CA VAL A 12 12.54 19.72 2.25
C VAL A 12 13.11 19.42 3.65
N LYS A 13 14.39 19.10 3.76
CA LYS A 13 15.06 18.88 5.06
C LYS A 13 14.97 20.10 5.97
N LYS A 14 15.16 21.28 5.42
CA LYS A 14 15.08 22.52 6.19
C LYS A 14 13.67 22.85 6.64
N LYS A 15 12.67 22.63 5.79
CA LYS A 15 11.27 22.98 6.03
C LYS A 15 10.54 21.94 6.86
N HIS A 16 10.86 20.66 6.64
CA HIS A 16 10.17 19.50 7.21
C HIS A 16 11.06 18.63 8.10
N GLY A 17 12.11 19.18 8.68
CA GLY A 17 13.09 18.44 9.49
C GLY A 17 12.50 17.77 10.76
N ASN A 18 11.31 18.18 11.19
CA ASN A 18 10.53 17.56 12.27
C ASN A 18 9.57 16.44 11.77
N GLU A 19 9.62 16.09 10.49
CA GLU A 19 8.80 15.07 9.82
C GLU A 19 9.73 14.04 9.13
N PRO A 20 10.50 13.24 9.89
CA PRO A 20 11.62 12.44 9.35
C PRO A 20 11.16 11.40 8.33
N GLU A 21 9.99 10.79 8.48
CA GLU A 21 9.47 9.81 7.53
C GLU A 21 9.14 10.45 6.18
N PHE A 22 8.64 11.68 6.20
CA PHE A 22 8.37 12.43 4.97
C PHE A 22 9.67 12.81 4.26
N VAL A 23 10.66 13.34 4.99
CA VAL A 23 11.98 13.68 4.43
C VAL A 23 12.64 12.45 3.80
N GLN A 24 12.66 11.33 4.51
CA GLN A 24 13.23 10.06 4.03
C GLN A 24 12.59 9.60 2.71
N THR A 25 11.28 9.70 2.61
CA THR A 25 10.54 9.27 1.41
C THR A 25 10.81 10.17 0.21
N VAL A 26 10.90 11.49 0.42
CA VAL A 26 11.27 12.41 -0.67
C VAL A 26 12.69 12.10 -1.17
N GLU A 27 13.64 11.86 -0.27
CA GLU A 27 15.01 11.47 -0.65
C GLU A 27 15.03 10.17 -1.46
N GLU A 28 14.30 9.15 -1.03
CA GLU A 28 14.20 7.86 -1.72
C GLU A 28 13.67 8.02 -3.14
N VAL A 29 12.53 8.67 -3.30
CA VAL A 29 11.90 8.84 -4.62
C VAL A 29 12.79 9.71 -5.52
N PHE A 30 13.24 10.87 -5.04
CA PHE A 30 13.96 11.83 -5.87
C PHE A 30 15.38 11.38 -6.24
N SER A 31 16.01 10.52 -5.42
CA SER A 31 17.32 9.96 -5.78
C SER A 31 17.30 9.15 -7.08
N SER A 32 16.16 8.59 -7.47
CA SER A 32 16.00 7.84 -8.72
C SER A 32 15.63 8.72 -9.92
N LEU A 33 15.34 10.01 -9.73
CA LEU A 33 14.85 10.91 -10.77
C LEU A 33 15.96 11.68 -11.51
N GLU A 34 17.23 11.57 -11.10
CA GLU A 34 18.32 12.32 -11.70
C GLU A 34 18.36 12.20 -13.24
N PRO A 35 18.28 11.00 -13.85
CA PRO A 35 18.32 10.89 -15.31
C PRO A 35 17.08 11.50 -15.99
N VAL A 36 15.96 11.60 -15.27
CA VAL A 36 14.76 12.27 -15.80
C VAL A 36 14.94 13.77 -15.81
N ILE A 37 15.40 14.35 -14.69
CA ILE A 37 15.58 15.81 -14.56
C ILE A 37 16.65 16.33 -15.52
N GLU A 38 17.70 15.56 -15.80
CA GLU A 38 18.72 15.92 -16.79
C GLU A 38 18.18 16.00 -18.21
N LYS A 39 17.20 15.14 -18.56
CA LYS A 39 16.55 15.15 -19.88
C LYS A 39 15.43 16.20 -20.00
N HIS A 40 14.91 16.70 -18.89
CA HIS A 40 13.72 17.56 -18.82
C HIS A 40 14.02 18.88 -18.05
N PRO A 41 14.88 19.77 -18.59
CA PRO A 41 15.21 21.05 -17.94
C PRO A 41 14.00 22.00 -17.79
N GLU A 42 12.91 21.75 -18.51
CA GLU A 42 11.66 22.48 -18.38
C GLU A 42 11.00 22.30 -16.99
N TYR A 43 11.25 21.20 -16.28
CA TYR A 43 10.72 20.97 -14.95
C TYR A 43 11.28 21.93 -13.90
N GLU A 44 12.59 22.26 -14.00
CA GLU A 44 13.21 23.25 -13.13
C GLU A 44 12.66 24.65 -13.37
N LYS A 45 12.39 25.02 -14.65
CA LYS A 45 11.86 26.34 -15.01
C LYS A 45 10.51 26.69 -14.36
N VAL A 46 9.71 25.68 -14.07
CA VAL A 46 8.39 25.82 -13.43
C VAL A 46 8.37 25.35 -11.98
N ASP A 47 9.55 25.10 -11.43
CA ASP A 47 9.75 24.63 -10.06
C ASP A 47 8.91 23.40 -9.71
N LEU A 48 8.81 22.45 -10.64
CA LEU A 48 7.91 21.31 -10.57
C LEU A 48 8.10 20.48 -9.30
N LEU A 49 9.36 20.18 -8.93
CA LEU A 49 9.65 19.31 -7.79
C LEU A 49 9.29 19.96 -6.44
N ASN A 50 9.56 21.25 -6.23
CA ASN A 50 9.14 21.95 -5.03
C ASN A 50 7.60 22.00 -4.91
N ARG A 51 6.90 22.15 -6.04
CA ARG A 51 5.41 22.08 -6.07
C ARG A 51 4.93 20.66 -5.75
N MET A 52 5.60 19.63 -6.25
CA MET A 52 5.22 18.23 -6.06
C MET A 52 5.41 17.74 -4.61
N VAL A 53 6.37 18.26 -3.87
CA VAL A 53 6.60 17.88 -2.47
C VAL A 53 5.69 18.59 -1.48
N GLU A 54 4.98 19.63 -1.90
CA GLU A 54 4.01 20.30 -1.05
C GLU A 54 2.59 19.79 -1.36
N PRO A 55 1.82 19.39 -0.34
CA PRO A 55 0.44 19.00 -0.57
C PRO A 55 -0.40 20.20 -1.01
N GLU A 56 -1.32 19.98 -1.95
CA GLU A 56 -2.24 21.03 -2.39
C GLU A 56 -3.11 21.54 -1.22
N ARG A 57 -3.52 20.63 -0.30
CA ARG A 57 -4.27 20.97 0.91
C ARG A 57 -4.00 19.99 2.03
N MET A 58 -3.92 20.53 3.25
CA MET A 58 -3.84 19.73 4.48
C MET A 58 -4.90 20.22 5.46
N PHE A 59 -5.85 19.36 5.79
CA PHE A 59 -6.88 19.63 6.79
C PHE A 59 -6.47 19.01 8.12
N THR A 60 -6.53 19.80 9.18
CA THR A 60 -6.35 19.35 10.56
C THR A 60 -7.59 19.78 11.35
N PHE A 61 -8.22 18.85 12.04
CA PHE A 61 -9.46 19.09 12.74
C PHE A 61 -9.55 18.32 14.05
N ARG A 62 -10.27 18.88 15.00
CA ARG A 62 -10.56 18.25 16.29
C ARG A 62 -11.69 17.24 16.12
N VAL A 63 -11.51 16.05 16.73
CA VAL A 63 -12.52 15.00 16.82
C VAL A 63 -12.83 14.74 18.30
N SER A 64 -14.01 15.16 18.75
CA SER A 64 -14.45 14.94 20.13
C SER A 64 -15.50 13.83 20.16
N TRP A 65 -15.34 12.87 21.08
CA TRP A 65 -16.20 11.70 21.19
C TRP A 65 -16.32 11.26 22.64
N GLU A 66 -17.38 10.53 22.97
CA GLU A 66 -17.68 10.04 24.30
C GLU A 66 -17.44 8.52 24.37
N ASP A 67 -16.75 8.06 25.43
CA ASP A 67 -16.56 6.63 25.67
C ASP A 67 -17.79 5.96 26.31
N ASP A 68 -17.73 4.66 26.55
CA ASP A 68 -18.82 3.89 27.14
C ASP A 68 -19.08 4.21 28.63
N ARG A 69 -18.19 5.00 29.25
CA ARG A 69 -18.31 5.47 30.64
C ARG A 69 -18.86 6.89 30.75
N GLY A 70 -19.18 7.50 29.60
CA GLY A 70 -19.63 8.89 29.53
C GLY A 70 -18.53 9.94 29.65
N GLN A 71 -17.26 9.55 29.44
CA GLN A 71 -16.12 10.47 29.45
C GLN A 71 -15.84 10.99 28.05
N TRP A 72 -15.59 12.28 27.94
CA TRP A 72 -15.24 12.93 26.68
C TRP A 72 -13.76 12.86 26.40
N HIS A 73 -13.43 12.49 25.17
CA HIS A 73 -12.08 12.43 24.63
C HIS A 73 -11.94 13.35 23.42
N THR A 74 -10.70 13.79 23.19
CA THR A 74 -10.37 14.65 22.03
C THR A 74 -9.17 14.08 21.32
N ASN A 75 -9.34 13.82 20.02
CA ASN A 75 -8.31 13.40 19.11
C ASN A 75 -8.15 14.44 17.98
N ILE A 76 -7.06 14.33 17.25
CA ILE A 76 -6.78 15.15 16.07
C ILE A 76 -6.96 14.31 14.82
N GLY A 77 -7.82 14.76 13.93
CA GLY A 77 -8.01 14.19 12.61
C GLY A 77 -7.27 14.98 11.53
N TYR A 78 -6.85 14.25 10.49
CA TYR A 78 -6.09 14.79 9.36
C TYR A 78 -6.66 14.29 8.04
N ARG A 79 -6.64 15.15 7.01
CA ARG A 79 -6.78 14.76 5.60
C ARG A 79 -5.83 15.58 4.74
N CYS A 80 -4.97 14.90 4.02
CA CYS A 80 -4.04 15.45 3.05
C CYS A 80 -4.56 15.16 1.64
N GLN A 81 -4.94 16.21 0.93
CA GLN A 81 -5.18 16.23 -0.51
C GLN A 81 -3.86 16.61 -1.15
N PHE A 82 -3.06 15.59 -1.52
CA PHE A 82 -1.65 15.83 -1.82
C PHE A 82 -1.45 16.34 -3.23
N ASN A 83 -1.96 15.60 -4.23
CA ASN A 83 -1.83 15.97 -5.63
C ASN A 83 -3.05 15.46 -6.41
N GLY A 84 -3.78 16.37 -7.03
CA GLY A 84 -4.99 16.10 -7.80
C GLY A 84 -4.81 16.09 -9.32
N ALA A 85 -3.58 16.18 -9.84
CA ALA A 85 -3.34 16.32 -11.28
C ALA A 85 -3.88 15.15 -12.11
N LEU A 86 -3.95 13.93 -11.56
CA LEU A 86 -4.44 12.75 -12.25
C LEU A 86 -5.91 12.41 -11.99
N GLY A 87 -6.58 13.09 -11.07
CA GLY A 87 -7.98 12.83 -10.73
C GLY A 87 -8.27 13.08 -9.24
N PRO A 88 -9.44 12.63 -8.74
CA PRO A 88 -9.82 12.78 -7.34
C PRO A 88 -8.74 12.27 -6.41
N TYR A 89 -8.48 13.00 -5.32
CA TYR A 89 -7.51 12.54 -4.31
C TYR A 89 -7.92 11.18 -3.77
N LYS A 90 -7.00 10.24 -3.71
CA LYS A 90 -7.28 8.85 -3.32
C LYS A 90 -6.25 8.35 -2.34
N GLY A 91 -6.70 7.82 -1.21
CA GLY A 91 -5.82 7.17 -0.23
C GLY A 91 -6.51 6.89 1.10
N GLY A 92 -5.95 5.95 1.85
CA GLY A 92 -6.55 5.41 3.07
C GLY A 92 -6.57 6.37 4.26
N LEU A 93 -7.38 6.02 5.25
CA LEU A 93 -7.40 6.62 6.58
C LEU A 93 -6.68 5.69 7.54
N ARG A 94 -5.73 6.21 8.31
CA ARG A 94 -5.00 5.46 9.34
C ARG A 94 -5.43 5.91 10.73
N PHE A 95 -5.92 4.98 11.56
CA PHE A 95 -6.23 5.24 12.95
C PHE A 95 -5.22 4.52 13.84
N GLN A 96 -4.26 5.28 14.35
CA GLN A 96 -3.23 4.81 15.27
C GLN A 96 -2.76 5.95 16.17
N ALA A 97 -2.39 5.64 17.41
CA ALA A 97 -1.99 6.62 18.41
C ALA A 97 -0.79 7.50 18.00
N ASN A 98 0.07 7.02 17.10
CA ASN A 98 1.26 7.73 16.63
C ASN A 98 1.05 8.55 15.36
N VAL A 99 -0.18 8.69 14.88
CA VAL A 99 -0.48 9.48 13.68
C VAL A 99 -0.29 10.97 13.96
N TYR A 100 0.50 11.62 13.13
CA TYR A 100 0.76 13.06 13.12
C TYR A 100 0.98 13.55 11.68
N PRO A 101 1.05 14.88 11.41
CA PRO A 101 1.14 15.40 10.05
C PRO A 101 2.24 14.78 9.18
N GLY A 102 3.43 14.50 9.74
CA GLY A 102 4.54 13.89 9.00
C GLY A 102 4.22 12.51 8.45
N ILE A 103 3.56 11.65 9.23
CA ILE A 103 3.08 10.33 8.78
C ILE A 103 2.05 10.49 7.65
N ILE A 104 1.12 11.44 7.76
CA ILE A 104 0.10 11.67 6.75
C ILE A 104 0.70 12.20 5.44
N LYS A 105 1.67 13.12 5.53
CA LYS A 105 2.40 13.63 4.36
C LYS A 105 3.24 12.55 3.69
N PHE A 106 4.01 11.78 4.46
CA PHE A 106 4.79 10.66 3.98
C PHE A 106 3.92 9.72 3.14
N LEU A 107 2.85 9.21 3.75
CA LEU A 107 1.96 8.27 3.09
C LEU A 107 1.19 8.89 1.90
N GLY A 108 0.86 10.18 1.99
CA GLY A 108 0.21 10.92 0.91
C GLY A 108 1.13 11.12 -0.30
N PHE A 109 2.39 11.42 -0.06
CA PHE A 109 3.40 11.57 -1.10
C PHE A 109 3.68 10.25 -1.84
N GLU A 110 3.87 9.15 -1.11
CA GLU A 110 3.97 7.83 -1.73
C GLU A 110 2.74 7.46 -2.56
N GLN A 111 1.55 7.87 -2.07
CA GLN A 111 0.29 7.55 -2.73
C GLN A 111 0.17 8.21 -4.12
N ILE A 112 0.82 9.36 -4.35
CA ILE A 112 0.85 10.03 -5.67
C ILE A 112 1.40 9.05 -6.72
N PHE A 113 2.59 8.52 -6.48
CA PHE A 113 3.32 7.67 -7.44
C PHE A 113 2.68 6.29 -7.57
N LYS A 114 2.22 5.74 -6.47
CA LYS A 114 1.51 4.46 -6.45
C LYS A 114 0.22 4.51 -7.26
N ASN A 115 -0.59 5.55 -7.09
CA ASN A 115 -1.83 5.73 -7.84
C ASN A 115 -1.55 5.98 -9.33
N SER A 116 -0.55 6.79 -9.62
CA SER A 116 -0.10 7.07 -10.97
C SER A 116 0.23 5.80 -11.76
N LEU A 117 0.94 4.85 -11.14
CA LEU A 117 1.31 3.57 -11.76
C LEU A 117 0.10 2.73 -12.20
N THR A 118 -1.05 2.88 -11.56
CA THR A 118 -2.25 2.11 -11.95
C THR A 118 -2.78 2.45 -13.34
N GLY A 119 -2.37 3.58 -13.92
CA GLY A 119 -2.93 4.10 -15.17
C GLY A 119 -4.34 4.69 -15.03
N LEU A 120 -4.93 4.61 -13.84
CA LEU A 120 -6.31 5.04 -13.58
C LEU A 120 -6.39 6.54 -13.21
N PRO A 121 -7.55 7.20 -13.40
CA PRO A 121 -7.72 8.63 -13.13
C PRO A 121 -7.95 8.89 -11.64
N ILE A 122 -6.91 8.72 -10.84
CA ILE A 122 -6.91 8.94 -9.39
C ILE A 122 -5.65 9.71 -8.95
N GLY A 123 -5.84 10.75 -8.18
CA GLY A 123 -4.78 11.53 -7.55
C GLY A 123 -4.27 10.91 -6.26
N GLY A 124 -3.37 11.59 -5.56
CA GLY A 124 -2.79 11.15 -4.29
C GLY A 124 -3.40 11.89 -3.09
N GLY A 125 -3.78 11.13 -2.07
CA GLY A 125 -4.23 11.67 -0.80
C GLY A 125 -4.04 10.69 0.35
N LYS A 126 -4.12 11.18 1.58
CA LYS A 126 -4.02 10.38 2.80
C LYS A 126 -4.72 11.06 3.96
N GLY A 127 -5.21 10.27 4.90
CA GLY A 127 -5.79 10.82 6.12
C GLY A 127 -5.63 9.89 7.31
N GLY A 128 -6.19 10.30 8.44
CA GLY A 128 -6.18 9.52 9.65
C GLY A 128 -6.38 10.35 10.91
N ALA A 129 -6.12 9.73 12.03
CA ALA A 129 -6.21 10.36 13.35
C ALA A 129 -5.29 9.66 14.35
N ASP A 130 -4.92 10.38 15.41
CA ASP A 130 -4.19 9.86 16.57
C ASP A 130 -5.09 9.01 17.50
N PHE A 131 -6.05 8.33 16.93
CA PHE A 131 -7.01 7.46 17.60
C PHE A 131 -6.63 5.99 17.38
N ASP A 132 -6.51 5.23 18.46
CA ASP A 132 -6.26 3.80 18.39
C ASP A 132 -7.57 3.02 18.67
N PRO A 133 -8.11 2.28 17.70
CA PRO A 133 -9.31 1.47 17.88
C PRO A 133 -9.08 0.21 18.75
N ALA A 134 -7.81 -0.17 19.02
CA ALA A 134 -7.51 -1.36 19.81
C ALA A 134 -8.08 -1.25 21.22
N GLY A 135 -8.80 -2.29 21.66
CA GLY A 135 -9.39 -2.37 22.99
C GLY A 135 -10.64 -1.50 23.20
N LYS A 136 -11.13 -0.81 22.18
CA LYS A 136 -12.37 -0.03 22.24
C LYS A 136 -13.57 -0.85 21.78
N SER A 137 -14.75 -0.53 22.31
CA SER A 137 -16.01 -1.15 21.90
C SER A 137 -16.43 -0.70 20.49
N ASP A 138 -17.28 -1.48 19.84
CA ASP A 138 -17.87 -1.09 18.54
C ASP A 138 -18.67 0.21 18.64
N ALA A 139 -19.30 0.48 19.78
CA ALA A 139 -20.04 1.72 20.03
C ALA A 139 -19.11 2.93 20.13
N GLU A 140 -17.98 2.80 20.83
CA GLU A 140 -16.94 3.84 20.91
C GLU A 140 -16.35 4.15 19.54
N ILE A 141 -15.98 3.11 18.77
CA ILE A 141 -15.43 3.26 17.42
C ILE A 141 -16.45 3.91 16.48
N MET A 142 -17.72 3.54 16.58
CA MET A 142 -18.80 4.15 15.81
C MET A 142 -18.92 5.65 16.13
N ARG A 143 -18.96 6.03 17.41
CA ARG A 143 -19.02 7.45 17.82
C ARG A 143 -17.84 8.23 17.32
N PHE A 144 -16.62 7.67 17.43
CA PHE A 144 -15.43 8.30 16.87
C PHE A 144 -15.52 8.49 15.35
N CYS A 145 -15.89 7.46 14.59
CA CYS A 145 -16.05 7.54 13.14
C CYS A 145 -17.09 8.58 12.72
N GLN A 146 -18.21 8.67 13.44
CA GLN A 146 -19.24 9.68 13.20
C GLN A 146 -18.70 11.10 13.44
N ALA A 147 -18.02 11.32 14.56
CA ALA A 147 -17.42 12.63 14.87
C ALA A 147 -16.33 13.02 13.86
N TYR A 148 -15.50 12.06 13.45
CA TYR A 148 -14.49 12.25 12.41
C TYR A 148 -15.13 12.66 11.07
N MET A 149 -16.18 11.96 10.65
CA MET A 149 -16.87 12.25 9.40
C MET A 149 -17.62 13.61 9.43
N GLN A 150 -18.16 14.00 10.56
CA GLN A 150 -18.79 15.34 10.72
C GLN A 150 -17.82 16.49 10.42
N ALA A 151 -16.54 16.30 10.77
CA ALA A 151 -15.51 17.29 10.46
C ALA A 151 -15.03 17.20 9.00
N LEU A 152 -15.03 16.00 8.41
CA LEU A 152 -14.43 15.72 7.10
C LEU A 152 -15.37 15.86 5.91
N TYR A 153 -16.68 15.59 6.05
CA TYR A 153 -17.60 15.34 4.93
C TYR A 153 -17.70 16.47 3.89
N ARG A 154 -17.39 17.70 4.28
CA ARG A 154 -17.45 18.86 3.37
C ARG A 154 -16.30 18.90 2.36
N TYR A 155 -15.23 18.18 2.64
CA TYR A 155 -13.98 18.21 1.87
C TYR A 155 -13.79 16.98 0.98
N ILE A 156 -14.69 16.00 1.07
CA ILE A 156 -14.63 14.75 0.32
C ILE A 156 -15.88 14.54 -0.54
N GLY A 157 -15.75 13.67 -1.52
CA GLY A 157 -16.83 13.34 -2.45
C GLY A 157 -16.32 12.44 -3.56
N PRO A 158 -17.22 11.75 -4.30
CA PRO A 158 -16.85 10.81 -5.36
C PRO A 158 -15.88 11.39 -6.42
N ASP A 159 -16.06 12.68 -6.73
CA ASP A 159 -15.29 13.38 -7.76
C ASP A 159 -14.26 14.37 -7.20
N VAL A 160 -14.08 14.42 -5.88
CA VAL A 160 -13.18 15.34 -5.19
C VAL A 160 -12.07 14.58 -4.48
N ASP A 161 -12.46 13.77 -3.50
CA ASP A 161 -11.53 13.05 -2.63
C ASP A 161 -12.20 11.79 -2.07
N VAL A 162 -11.59 10.65 -2.28
CA VAL A 162 -12.16 9.34 -1.96
C VAL A 162 -11.27 8.59 -0.97
N PRO A 163 -11.51 8.73 0.33
CA PRO A 163 -10.82 7.94 1.35
C PRO A 163 -11.10 6.43 1.24
N ALA A 164 -10.23 5.64 1.87
CA ALA A 164 -10.32 4.19 1.95
C ALA A 164 -9.86 3.69 3.33
N GLY A 165 -9.86 2.38 3.54
CA GLY A 165 -9.25 1.76 4.71
C GLY A 165 -7.73 1.75 4.65
N ASP A 166 -7.11 1.73 5.84
CA ASP A 166 -5.69 1.52 6.11
C ASP A 166 -5.56 0.94 7.53
N MET A 167 -4.39 1.00 8.15
CA MET A 167 -4.20 0.48 9.51
C MET A 167 -5.19 1.12 10.49
N GLY A 168 -5.87 0.28 11.28
CA GLY A 168 -6.92 0.71 12.20
C GLY A 168 -8.26 1.10 11.55
N VAL A 169 -8.38 1.02 10.23
CA VAL A 169 -9.62 1.32 9.49
C VAL A 169 -9.94 0.18 8.53
N GLY A 170 -10.79 -0.70 8.95
CA GLY A 170 -11.31 -1.82 8.16
C GLY A 170 -12.74 -1.59 7.66
N GLY A 171 -13.39 -2.68 7.25
CA GLY A 171 -14.77 -2.62 6.72
C GLY A 171 -15.78 -2.09 7.73
N ARG A 172 -15.59 -2.35 9.05
CA ARG A 172 -16.43 -1.82 10.14
C ARG A 172 -16.35 -0.29 10.19
N GLU A 173 -15.15 0.26 10.27
CA GLU A 173 -14.92 1.71 10.34
C GLU A 173 -15.42 2.40 9.06
N ILE A 174 -15.13 1.83 7.89
CA ILE A 174 -15.65 2.33 6.61
C ILE A 174 -17.18 2.34 6.61
N GLY A 175 -17.83 1.31 7.17
CA GLY A 175 -19.27 1.27 7.31
C GLY A 175 -19.82 2.42 8.16
N TYR A 176 -19.22 2.68 9.32
CA TYR A 176 -19.63 3.78 10.21
C TYR A 176 -19.38 5.15 9.57
N LEU A 177 -18.23 5.33 8.92
CA LEU A 177 -17.91 6.55 8.18
C LEU A 177 -18.90 6.81 7.03
N PHE A 178 -19.21 5.79 6.23
CA PHE A 178 -20.17 5.90 5.13
C PHE A 178 -21.59 6.20 5.61
N GLY A 179 -22.05 5.50 6.65
CA GLY A 179 -23.37 5.72 7.24
C GLY A 179 -23.57 7.16 7.69
N GLU A 180 -22.56 7.76 8.35
CA GLU A 180 -22.60 9.14 8.78
C GLU A 180 -22.53 10.11 7.59
N TYR A 181 -21.63 9.88 6.61
CA TYR A 181 -21.56 10.70 5.40
C TYR A 181 -22.90 10.76 4.67
N ARG A 182 -23.54 9.59 4.45
CA ARG A 182 -24.85 9.50 3.80
C ARG A 182 -25.92 10.30 4.56
N ARG A 183 -25.89 10.25 5.90
CA ARG A 183 -26.82 11.00 6.75
C ARG A 183 -26.63 12.50 6.62
N LEU A 184 -25.36 12.97 6.62
CA LEU A 184 -25.01 14.39 6.52
C LEU A 184 -25.29 14.99 5.13
N LYS A 185 -25.03 14.21 4.08
CA LYS A 185 -25.23 14.65 2.67
C LYS A 185 -26.70 14.57 2.25
N GLY A 186 -27.48 13.67 2.84
CA GLY A 186 -28.85 13.42 2.43
C GLY A 186 -28.97 12.81 1.01
N ALA A 187 -27.88 12.25 0.48
CA ALA A 187 -27.79 11.70 -0.87
C ALA A 187 -27.02 10.36 -0.88
N TRP A 188 -27.29 9.52 -1.90
CA TRP A 188 -26.59 8.27 -2.12
C TRP A 188 -25.35 8.50 -3.01
N GLU A 189 -24.28 8.96 -2.41
CA GLU A 189 -22.98 9.16 -3.04
C GLU A 189 -22.02 8.03 -2.60
N ASN A 190 -22.32 6.79 -2.97
CA ASN A 190 -21.57 5.62 -2.49
C ASN A 190 -20.11 5.55 -3.03
N GLY A 191 -19.77 6.31 -4.05
CA GLY A 191 -18.41 6.47 -4.55
C GLY A 191 -17.48 7.30 -3.64
N VAL A 192 -17.98 7.90 -2.54
CA VAL A 192 -17.18 8.73 -1.64
C VAL A 192 -16.11 8.00 -0.85
N LEU A 193 -16.31 6.71 -0.60
CA LEU A 193 -15.39 5.85 0.16
C LEU A 193 -15.23 4.51 -0.56
N THR A 194 -14.04 3.91 -0.47
CA THR A 194 -13.80 2.54 -0.93
C THR A 194 -13.41 1.60 0.21
N GLY A 195 -13.57 0.30 -0.03
CA GLY A 195 -13.47 -0.71 1.01
C GLY A 195 -14.78 -0.93 1.77
N LYS A 196 -15.88 -0.52 1.15
CA LYS A 196 -17.24 -0.72 1.68
C LYS A 196 -17.63 -2.20 1.70
N GLY A 197 -18.62 -2.54 2.53
CA GLY A 197 -19.29 -3.83 2.46
C GLY A 197 -20.01 -4.00 1.12
N PHE A 198 -20.09 -5.24 0.66
CA PHE A 198 -20.71 -5.59 -0.62
C PHE A 198 -22.18 -5.12 -0.74
N SER A 199 -22.93 -5.18 0.36
CA SER A 199 -24.35 -4.79 0.41
C SER A 199 -24.63 -3.31 0.17
N TYR A 200 -23.61 -2.44 0.20
CA TYR A 200 -23.76 -0.99 -0.01
C TYR A 200 -22.73 -0.38 -0.95
N GLY A 201 -22.29 -1.15 -1.93
CA GLY A 201 -21.47 -0.69 -3.05
C GLY A 201 -19.99 -1.02 -2.97
N GLY A 202 -19.59 -1.96 -2.12
CA GLY A 202 -18.24 -2.51 -2.11
C GLY A 202 -17.97 -3.43 -3.30
N SER A 203 -16.71 -3.58 -3.67
CA SER A 203 -16.26 -4.48 -4.74
C SER A 203 -15.85 -5.85 -4.20
N LEU A 204 -16.12 -6.89 -4.94
CA LEU A 204 -15.55 -8.22 -4.71
C LEU A 204 -14.02 -8.19 -4.85
N ILE A 205 -13.34 -9.19 -4.28
CA ILE A 205 -11.86 -9.34 -4.29
C ILE A 205 -11.12 -8.24 -3.51
N ARG A 206 -11.75 -7.13 -3.13
CA ARG A 206 -11.06 -6.01 -2.47
C ARG A 206 -10.18 -6.42 -1.26
N PRO A 207 -10.62 -7.32 -0.36
CA PRO A 207 -9.80 -7.77 0.77
C PRO A 207 -8.52 -8.50 0.35
N GLU A 208 -8.56 -9.27 -0.73
CA GLU A 208 -7.46 -10.07 -1.26
C GLU A 208 -6.61 -9.33 -2.30
N ALA A 209 -7.09 -8.21 -2.82
CA ALA A 209 -6.57 -7.56 -4.02
C ALA A 209 -5.08 -7.19 -3.96
N THR A 210 -4.58 -6.77 -2.80
CA THR A 210 -3.15 -6.47 -2.63
C THR A 210 -2.31 -7.72 -2.82
N GLY A 211 -2.71 -8.83 -2.20
CA GLY A 211 -2.02 -10.11 -2.34
C GLY A 211 -2.13 -10.68 -3.75
N TYR A 212 -3.31 -10.60 -4.37
CA TYR A 212 -3.51 -11.02 -5.76
C TYR A 212 -2.61 -10.25 -6.71
N GLY A 213 -2.59 -8.91 -6.57
CA GLY A 213 -1.75 -8.04 -7.37
C GLY A 213 -0.26 -8.34 -7.23
N ALA A 214 0.19 -8.61 -6.00
CA ALA A 214 1.57 -8.98 -5.75
C ALA A 214 1.98 -10.29 -6.45
N VAL A 215 1.08 -11.27 -6.50
CA VAL A 215 1.33 -12.54 -7.21
C VAL A 215 1.31 -12.32 -8.73
N TYR A 216 0.44 -11.49 -9.28
CA TYR A 216 0.47 -11.13 -10.70
C TYR A 216 1.75 -10.38 -11.09
N TYR A 217 2.21 -9.47 -10.23
CA TYR A 217 3.48 -8.79 -10.46
C TYR A 217 4.65 -9.79 -10.46
N LEU A 218 4.69 -10.70 -9.49
CA LEU A 218 5.67 -11.79 -9.44
C LEU A 218 5.62 -12.65 -10.71
N GLN A 219 4.43 -12.98 -11.20
CA GLN A 219 4.26 -13.77 -12.44
C GLN A 219 4.96 -13.09 -13.62
N ASN A 220 4.77 -11.77 -13.81
CA ASN A 220 5.46 -11.03 -14.87
C ASN A 220 6.99 -11.03 -14.70
N VAL A 221 7.48 -10.90 -13.47
CA VAL A 221 8.93 -10.98 -13.19
C VAL A 221 9.50 -12.34 -13.57
N LEU A 222 8.79 -13.43 -13.22
CA LEU A 222 9.20 -14.79 -13.56
C LEU A 222 9.17 -15.04 -15.07
N GLU A 223 8.11 -14.59 -15.76
CA GLU A 223 7.97 -14.72 -17.22
C GLU A 223 9.09 -13.99 -17.97
N HIS A 224 9.53 -12.83 -17.47
CA HIS A 224 10.69 -12.12 -18.02
C HIS A 224 11.96 -12.96 -17.95
N GLU A 225 12.14 -13.72 -16.88
CA GLU A 225 13.27 -14.64 -16.70
C GLU A 225 13.10 -15.99 -17.42
N GLY A 226 12.02 -16.18 -18.17
CA GLY A 226 11.69 -17.45 -18.82
C GLY A 226 11.24 -18.54 -17.86
N GLU A 227 10.84 -18.16 -16.63
CA GLU A 227 10.38 -19.08 -15.59
C GLU A 227 8.85 -19.04 -15.44
N ARG A 228 8.31 -20.03 -14.73
CA ARG A 228 6.89 -20.13 -14.41
C ARG A 228 6.69 -20.06 -12.90
N ILE A 229 5.56 -19.51 -12.48
CA ILE A 229 5.19 -19.43 -11.06
C ILE A 229 4.83 -20.82 -10.48
N ALA A 230 4.30 -21.72 -11.30
CA ALA A 230 3.95 -23.07 -10.89
C ALA A 230 5.17 -23.82 -10.35
N GLY A 231 5.03 -24.43 -9.18
CA GLY A 231 6.09 -25.15 -8.47
C GLY A 231 6.99 -24.28 -7.61
N LYS A 232 6.88 -22.96 -7.65
CA LYS A 232 7.68 -22.04 -6.79
C LYS A 232 7.26 -22.11 -5.34
N THR A 233 8.25 -21.98 -4.46
CA THR A 233 8.07 -21.79 -3.02
C THR A 233 8.22 -20.33 -2.65
N ILE A 234 7.32 -19.82 -1.82
CA ILE A 234 7.26 -18.41 -1.42
C ILE A 234 7.35 -18.31 0.10
N ALA A 235 8.33 -17.58 0.60
CA ALA A 235 8.40 -17.20 2.01
C ALA A 235 7.75 -15.82 2.22
N CYS A 236 6.67 -15.79 3.01
CA CYS A 236 5.95 -14.57 3.36
C CYS A 236 6.13 -14.22 4.84
N ALA A 237 6.00 -12.92 5.15
CA ALA A 237 5.75 -12.45 6.51
C ALA A 237 4.27 -12.08 6.68
N GLY A 238 3.79 -12.14 7.94
CA GLY A 238 2.39 -11.84 8.26
C GLY A 238 1.42 -13.00 8.01
N PHE A 239 0.16 -12.81 8.42
CA PHE A 239 -0.97 -13.70 8.16
C PHE A 239 -2.29 -12.93 7.99
N GLY A 240 -2.18 -11.64 7.62
CA GLY A 240 -3.32 -10.77 7.36
C GLY A 240 -3.94 -10.96 5.97
N ASN A 241 -4.84 -10.04 5.58
CA ASN A 241 -5.53 -10.09 4.29
C ASN A 241 -4.58 -10.14 3.09
N VAL A 242 -3.45 -9.44 3.17
CA VAL A 242 -2.44 -9.41 2.10
C VAL A 242 -1.83 -10.80 1.91
N THR A 243 -1.29 -11.39 2.99
CA THR A 243 -0.69 -12.73 2.95
C THR A 243 -1.72 -13.80 2.58
N ARG A 244 -2.97 -13.69 3.08
CA ARG A 244 -4.06 -14.57 2.68
C ARG A 244 -4.34 -14.48 1.17
N GLY A 245 -4.34 -13.28 0.61
CA GLY A 245 -4.47 -13.06 -0.82
C GLY A 245 -3.32 -13.71 -1.60
N ILE A 246 -2.08 -13.56 -1.14
CA ILE A 246 -0.91 -14.24 -1.74
C ILE A 246 -1.11 -15.75 -1.71
N CYS A 247 -1.45 -16.34 -0.56
CA CYS A 247 -1.68 -17.78 -0.43
C CYS A 247 -2.72 -18.27 -1.44
N LYS A 248 -3.88 -17.59 -1.50
CA LYS A 248 -4.98 -17.96 -2.38
C LYS A 248 -4.60 -17.90 -3.86
N LYS A 249 -4.01 -16.78 -4.31
CA LYS A 249 -3.66 -16.60 -5.72
C LYS A 249 -2.45 -17.46 -6.12
N ALA A 250 -1.42 -17.56 -5.29
CA ALA A 250 -0.27 -18.42 -5.54
C ALA A 250 -0.69 -19.89 -5.71
N THR A 251 -1.57 -20.38 -4.83
CA THR A 251 -2.13 -21.74 -4.93
C THR A 251 -2.89 -21.94 -6.24
N GLN A 252 -3.73 -20.98 -6.65
CA GLN A 252 -4.44 -21.05 -7.92
C GLN A 252 -3.51 -21.15 -9.13
N LEU A 253 -2.32 -20.55 -9.05
CA LEU A 253 -1.31 -20.54 -10.10
C LEU A 253 -0.25 -21.66 -9.93
N GLY A 254 -0.43 -22.57 -8.96
CA GLY A 254 0.43 -23.74 -8.75
C GLY A 254 1.70 -23.49 -7.93
N ALA A 255 1.85 -22.34 -7.27
CA ALA A 255 2.89 -22.06 -6.29
C ALA A 255 2.40 -22.31 -4.87
N LYS A 256 3.31 -22.34 -3.90
CA LYS A 256 2.96 -22.52 -2.49
C LYS A 256 3.66 -21.52 -1.57
N VAL A 257 2.91 -20.94 -0.64
CA VAL A 257 3.44 -20.15 0.46
C VAL A 257 3.79 -21.07 1.61
N VAL A 258 5.06 -21.08 2.01
CA VAL A 258 5.59 -22.03 3.00
C VAL A 258 5.81 -21.42 4.38
N THR A 259 5.66 -20.11 4.54
CA THR A 259 5.80 -19.44 5.84
C THR A 259 4.69 -18.45 6.10
N LEU A 260 4.30 -18.32 7.37
CA LEU A 260 3.49 -17.25 7.91
C LEU A 260 4.22 -16.71 9.14
N SER A 261 4.11 -15.42 9.45
CA SER A 261 4.69 -14.87 10.68
C SER A 261 3.75 -13.93 11.41
N GLY A 262 3.91 -13.88 12.73
CA GLY A 262 3.20 -12.99 13.64
C GLY A 262 4.16 -12.30 14.61
N PRO A 263 3.65 -11.57 15.58
CA PRO A 263 4.45 -11.00 16.67
C PRO A 263 5.13 -12.07 17.54
N ASP A 264 4.55 -13.27 17.59
CA ASP A 264 4.98 -14.41 18.40
C ASP A 264 6.07 -15.27 17.72
N GLY A 265 6.29 -15.12 16.41
CA GLY A 265 7.26 -15.91 15.65
C GLY A 265 6.82 -16.20 14.22
N TYR A 266 7.32 -17.31 13.65
CA TYR A 266 6.85 -17.77 12.34
C TYR A 266 6.62 -19.28 12.32
N ILE A 267 5.84 -19.74 11.32
CA ILE A 267 5.65 -21.17 11.02
C ILE A 267 6.31 -21.52 9.70
N TYR A 268 6.76 -22.77 9.61
CA TYR A 268 7.20 -23.38 8.36
C TYR A 268 6.29 -24.56 8.01
N ASP A 269 5.59 -24.45 6.89
CA ASP A 269 4.70 -25.46 6.35
C ASP A 269 5.26 -25.96 5.00
N PRO A 270 5.96 -27.08 4.96
CA PRO A 270 6.59 -27.57 3.73
C PRO A 270 5.58 -27.95 2.63
N ASP A 271 4.35 -28.30 2.99
CA ASP A 271 3.26 -28.56 2.05
C ASP A 271 2.60 -27.28 1.54
N GLY A 272 2.86 -26.18 2.25
CA GLY A 272 2.34 -24.86 1.97
C GLY A 272 0.92 -24.61 2.48
N VAL A 273 0.56 -23.33 2.54
CA VAL A 273 -0.79 -22.84 2.87
C VAL A 273 -1.66 -22.91 1.60
N THR A 274 -2.03 -24.14 1.18
CA THR A 274 -2.59 -24.40 -0.15
C THR A 274 -4.01 -24.94 -0.14
N THR A 275 -4.52 -25.43 0.99
CA THR A 275 -5.89 -25.92 1.07
C THR A 275 -6.87 -24.82 1.46
N GLU A 276 -8.14 -24.98 1.06
CA GLU A 276 -9.20 -24.03 1.46
C GLU A 276 -9.30 -23.92 2.98
N GLU A 277 -9.16 -25.02 3.71
CA GLU A 277 -9.19 -25.03 5.18
C GLU A 277 -8.05 -24.19 5.76
N LYS A 278 -6.81 -24.36 5.29
CA LYS A 278 -5.64 -23.59 5.74
C LYS A 278 -5.82 -22.09 5.47
N ILE A 279 -6.30 -21.75 4.27
CA ILE A 279 -6.51 -20.34 3.86
C ILE A 279 -7.68 -19.70 4.64
N ALA A 280 -8.78 -20.43 4.86
CA ALA A 280 -9.90 -19.97 5.66
C ALA A 280 -9.52 -19.74 7.13
N TYR A 281 -8.66 -20.61 7.66
CA TYR A 281 -8.18 -20.49 9.04
C TYR A 281 -7.44 -19.18 9.33
N LEU A 282 -6.79 -18.57 8.34
CA LEU A 282 -6.18 -17.24 8.50
C LEU A 282 -7.21 -16.16 8.89
N VAL A 283 -8.46 -16.30 8.43
CA VAL A 283 -9.56 -15.39 8.81
C VAL A 283 -9.96 -15.61 10.27
N GLU A 284 -10.06 -16.88 10.69
CA GLU A 284 -10.37 -17.23 12.08
C GLU A 284 -9.30 -16.72 13.05
N MET A 285 -8.02 -16.93 12.72
CA MET A 285 -6.89 -16.41 13.50
C MET A 285 -6.96 -14.89 13.67
N ARG A 286 -7.26 -14.15 12.60
CA ARG A 286 -7.43 -12.69 12.66
C ARG A 286 -8.62 -12.29 13.52
N SER A 287 -9.74 -12.98 13.38
CA SER A 287 -10.98 -12.70 14.12
C SER A 287 -10.86 -13.03 15.62
N SER A 288 -9.97 -13.95 16.00
CA SER A 288 -9.73 -14.30 17.40
C SER A 288 -9.16 -13.16 18.24
N GLY A 289 -8.55 -12.16 17.60
CA GLY A 289 -7.88 -11.05 18.28
C GLY A 289 -6.57 -11.42 19.01
N ARG A 290 -6.21 -12.70 19.07
CA ARG A 290 -4.99 -13.16 19.79
C ARG A 290 -3.70 -12.77 19.06
N ASN A 291 -3.77 -12.57 17.76
CA ASN A 291 -2.66 -12.18 16.90
C ASN A 291 -1.43 -13.12 17.01
N ARG A 292 -1.69 -14.44 17.04
CA ARG A 292 -0.69 -15.49 17.22
C ARG A 292 -0.64 -16.42 16.03
N VAL A 293 0.54 -16.57 15.41
CA VAL A 293 0.75 -17.51 14.30
C VAL A 293 0.96 -18.95 14.80
N GLN A 294 1.34 -19.13 16.06
CA GLN A 294 1.45 -20.43 16.72
C GLN A 294 0.13 -21.22 16.64
N ASP A 295 -1.02 -20.56 16.65
CA ASP A 295 -2.33 -21.21 16.53
C ASP A 295 -2.46 -22.02 15.22
N TYR A 296 -1.81 -21.56 14.13
CA TYR A 296 -1.74 -22.31 12.88
C TYR A 296 -0.90 -23.58 13.03
N ALA A 297 0.27 -23.46 13.66
CA ALA A 297 1.16 -24.61 13.88
C ALA A 297 0.48 -25.68 14.72
N GLU A 298 -0.22 -25.29 15.78
CA GLU A 298 -0.97 -26.21 16.65
C GLU A 298 -2.09 -26.93 15.90
N LYS A 299 -2.83 -26.21 15.02
CA LYS A 299 -3.94 -26.81 14.27
C LYS A 299 -3.49 -27.78 13.18
N PHE A 300 -2.43 -27.43 12.45
CA PHE A 300 -2.02 -28.18 11.26
C PHE A 300 -0.76 -29.05 11.48
N GLY A 301 -0.20 -29.06 12.69
CA GLY A 301 0.94 -29.91 13.06
C GLY A 301 2.24 -29.54 12.33
N VAL A 302 2.48 -28.25 12.10
CA VAL A 302 3.68 -27.76 11.42
C VAL A 302 4.65 -27.12 12.40
N GLU A 303 5.90 -26.90 11.99
CA GLU A 303 6.93 -26.32 12.85
C GLU A 303 6.64 -24.85 13.17
N PHE A 304 6.89 -24.47 14.43
CA PHE A 304 6.80 -23.09 14.91
C PHE A 304 8.13 -22.64 15.51
N PHE A 305 8.57 -21.45 15.11
CA PHE A 305 9.82 -20.82 15.55
C PHE A 305 9.51 -19.55 16.35
N PRO A 306 9.51 -19.66 17.69
CA PRO A 306 9.10 -18.55 18.54
C PRO A 306 10.09 -17.39 18.50
N GLY A 307 9.58 -16.16 18.36
CA GLY A 307 10.37 -14.94 18.36
C GLY A 307 11.24 -14.71 17.13
N GLU A 308 11.22 -15.63 16.15
CA GLU A 308 12.02 -15.54 14.94
C GLU A 308 11.20 -15.02 13.74
N LYS A 309 11.91 -14.62 12.68
CA LYS A 309 11.35 -14.18 11.40
C LYS A 309 11.74 -15.16 10.28
N PRO A 310 10.92 -15.32 9.21
CA PRO A 310 11.09 -16.38 8.21
C PRO A 310 12.23 -16.12 7.21
N TRP A 311 13.09 -15.17 7.44
CA TRP A 311 14.10 -14.75 6.46
C TRP A 311 15.25 -15.73 6.27
N GLY A 312 15.41 -16.66 7.21
CA GLY A 312 16.35 -17.80 7.10
C GLY A 312 15.80 -19.01 6.35
N VAL A 313 14.53 -19.02 5.94
CA VAL A 313 13.90 -20.14 5.24
C VAL A 313 14.31 -20.14 3.77
N LYS A 314 14.73 -21.31 3.27
CA LYS A 314 15.07 -21.48 1.85
C LYS A 314 13.79 -21.49 1.01
N ALA A 315 13.65 -20.51 0.12
CA ALA A 315 12.54 -20.38 -0.81
C ALA A 315 13.02 -19.78 -2.14
N ASP A 316 12.25 -19.98 -3.20
CA ASP A 316 12.54 -19.37 -4.52
C ASP A 316 12.27 -17.85 -4.48
N VAL A 317 11.25 -17.46 -3.73
CA VAL A 317 10.73 -16.07 -3.65
C VAL A 317 10.57 -15.67 -2.20
N VAL A 318 10.97 -14.43 -1.87
CA VAL A 318 10.69 -13.80 -0.58
C VAL A 318 9.74 -12.63 -0.79
N MET A 319 8.63 -12.61 -0.05
CA MET A 319 7.56 -11.60 -0.12
C MET A 319 7.28 -11.01 1.27
N PRO A 320 8.02 -9.96 1.71
CA PRO A 320 7.75 -9.31 2.99
C PRO A 320 6.41 -8.57 2.92
N SER A 321 5.40 -9.09 3.62
CA SER A 321 4.00 -8.64 3.51
C SER A 321 3.36 -8.25 4.85
N ALA A 322 4.17 -8.02 5.90
CA ALA A 322 3.69 -7.69 7.23
C ALA A 322 3.79 -6.19 7.56
N MET A 323 4.98 -5.70 7.83
CA MET A 323 5.21 -4.38 8.42
C MET A 323 6.28 -3.59 7.69
N GLN A 324 6.26 -2.28 7.91
CA GLN A 324 7.33 -1.36 7.51
C GLN A 324 8.63 -1.70 8.27
N ASN A 325 9.78 -1.62 7.57
CA ASN A 325 11.10 -1.88 8.14
C ASN A 325 11.23 -3.24 8.86
N ASP A 326 10.57 -4.28 8.33
CA ASP A 326 10.66 -5.66 8.86
C ASP A 326 11.95 -6.38 8.44
N VAL A 327 12.62 -5.88 7.39
CA VAL A 327 13.87 -6.41 6.86
C VAL A 327 14.99 -5.37 7.01
N HIS A 328 15.90 -5.62 7.94
CA HIS A 328 17.13 -4.86 8.14
C HIS A 328 18.33 -5.55 7.47
N MET A 329 19.52 -4.96 7.55
CA MET A 329 20.71 -5.47 6.91
C MET A 329 21.05 -6.93 7.26
N GLU A 330 20.84 -7.35 8.50
CA GLU A 330 21.12 -8.73 8.91
C GLU A 330 20.19 -9.72 8.22
N GLN A 331 18.89 -9.40 8.17
CA GLN A 331 17.90 -10.22 7.49
C GLN A 331 18.15 -10.25 5.97
N ALA A 332 18.53 -9.11 5.38
CA ALA A 332 18.88 -9.03 3.97
C ALA A 332 20.07 -9.94 3.62
N LYS A 333 21.11 -10.00 4.49
CA LYS A 333 22.23 -10.93 4.34
C LYS A 333 21.80 -12.39 4.42
N GLN A 334 20.87 -12.73 5.33
CA GLN A 334 20.30 -14.08 5.44
C GLN A 334 19.56 -14.48 4.16
N ILE A 335 18.71 -13.60 3.63
CA ILE A 335 17.96 -13.79 2.38
C ILE A 335 18.94 -14.05 1.21
N ALA A 336 19.97 -13.21 1.08
CA ALA A 336 20.96 -13.36 0.03
C ALA A 336 21.78 -14.65 0.18
N ALA A 337 22.18 -15.03 1.39
CA ALA A 337 22.94 -16.24 1.67
C ALA A 337 22.13 -17.52 1.35
N ASN A 338 20.79 -17.47 1.44
CA ASN A 338 19.91 -18.58 1.05
C ASN A 338 19.73 -18.74 -0.47
N GLY A 339 20.34 -17.87 -1.29
CA GLY A 339 20.28 -17.94 -2.74
C GLY A 339 18.90 -17.55 -3.31
N VAL A 340 18.15 -16.72 -2.59
CA VAL A 340 16.87 -16.21 -3.06
C VAL A 340 17.11 -15.36 -4.32
N LYS A 341 16.41 -15.69 -5.40
CA LYS A 341 16.51 -14.98 -6.68
C LYS A 341 15.49 -13.83 -6.79
N TYR A 342 14.32 -13.98 -6.18
CA TYR A 342 13.22 -13.03 -6.32
C TYR A 342 12.85 -12.43 -4.97
N TYR A 343 13.13 -11.15 -4.80
CA TYR A 343 12.74 -10.37 -3.62
C TYR A 343 11.65 -9.38 -3.99
N ILE A 344 10.43 -9.63 -3.56
CA ILE A 344 9.21 -8.95 -4.01
C ILE A 344 8.59 -8.23 -2.82
N GLU A 345 8.81 -6.94 -2.68
CA GLU A 345 8.28 -6.15 -1.57
C GLU A 345 6.76 -6.01 -1.67
N VAL A 346 6.03 -6.40 -0.62
CA VAL A 346 4.56 -6.30 -0.60
C VAL A 346 4.05 -5.31 0.43
N ALA A 347 4.57 -5.30 1.65
CA ALA A 347 4.22 -4.26 2.62
C ALA A 347 4.75 -2.89 2.16
N ASN A 348 4.24 -1.80 2.70
CA ASN A 348 4.79 -0.47 2.43
C ASN A 348 6.17 -0.35 3.08
N MET A 349 7.20 -0.07 2.30
CA MET A 349 8.61 0.05 2.74
C MET A 349 9.02 -1.05 3.75
N PRO A 350 8.94 -2.35 3.40
CA PRO A 350 9.24 -3.42 4.35
C PRO A 350 10.73 -3.54 4.66
N THR A 351 11.57 -2.96 3.80
CA THR A 351 13.03 -3.06 3.83
C THR A 351 13.64 -1.70 4.12
N THR A 352 14.64 -1.64 5.00
CA THR A 352 15.39 -0.40 5.22
C THR A 352 16.22 -0.03 3.96
N ASN A 353 16.47 1.26 3.73
CA ASN A 353 17.12 1.73 2.50
C ASN A 353 18.51 1.15 2.26
N ASP A 354 19.28 0.91 3.31
CA ASP A 354 20.59 0.28 3.25
C ASP A 354 20.48 -1.22 2.89
N ALA A 355 19.52 -1.92 3.48
CA ALA A 355 19.23 -3.32 3.19
C ALA A 355 18.70 -3.50 1.75
N LEU A 356 17.84 -2.59 1.29
CA LEU A 356 17.31 -2.63 -0.07
C LEU A 356 18.41 -2.46 -1.11
N ARG A 357 19.30 -1.48 -0.90
CA ARG A 357 20.49 -1.30 -1.78
C ARG A 357 21.37 -2.54 -1.80
N PHE A 358 21.64 -3.11 -0.63
CA PHE A 358 22.42 -4.35 -0.53
C PHE A 358 21.78 -5.49 -1.33
N LEU A 359 20.46 -5.69 -1.25
CA LEU A 359 19.75 -6.73 -2.01
C LEU A 359 19.80 -6.47 -3.53
N MET A 360 19.64 -5.21 -3.95
CA MET A 360 19.72 -4.82 -5.36
C MET A 360 21.12 -5.05 -5.96
N GLU A 361 22.18 -5.02 -5.15
CA GLU A 361 23.54 -5.27 -5.56
C GLU A 361 23.92 -6.76 -5.61
N GLN A 362 23.05 -7.66 -5.13
CA GLN A 362 23.35 -9.10 -5.14
C GLN A 362 23.27 -9.66 -6.57
N PRO A 363 24.32 -10.38 -7.02
CA PRO A 363 24.32 -10.97 -8.36
C PRO A 363 23.13 -11.93 -8.57
N GLY A 364 22.35 -11.69 -9.63
CA GLY A 364 21.22 -12.54 -10.02
C GLY A 364 19.96 -12.39 -9.16
N MET A 365 19.94 -11.47 -8.18
CA MET A 365 18.73 -11.16 -7.42
C MET A 365 17.91 -10.09 -8.15
N ILE A 366 16.63 -10.32 -8.27
CA ILE A 366 15.66 -9.35 -8.80
C ILE A 366 14.83 -8.80 -7.65
N VAL A 367 14.84 -7.47 -7.52
CA VAL A 367 14.11 -6.76 -6.48
C VAL A 367 12.96 -5.99 -7.12
N ALA A 368 11.73 -6.22 -6.66
CA ALA A 368 10.54 -5.51 -7.08
C ALA A 368 10.03 -4.58 -5.97
N PRO A 369 9.73 -3.30 -6.28
CA PRO A 369 9.41 -2.28 -5.28
C PRO A 369 7.99 -2.38 -4.77
N SER A 370 7.80 -2.09 -3.48
CA SER A 370 6.51 -2.17 -2.79
C SER A 370 5.41 -1.35 -3.47
N LYS A 371 5.69 -0.13 -3.93
CA LYS A 371 4.69 0.77 -4.53
C LYS A 371 4.07 0.24 -5.83
N ALA A 372 4.82 -0.55 -6.59
CA ALA A 372 4.31 -1.23 -7.78
C ALA A 372 3.63 -2.55 -7.41
N VAL A 373 4.28 -3.37 -6.60
CA VAL A 373 3.83 -4.71 -6.22
C VAL A 373 2.50 -4.67 -5.46
N ASN A 374 2.36 -3.76 -4.49
CA ASN A 374 1.16 -3.69 -3.64
C ASN A 374 0.04 -2.78 -4.19
N ALA A 375 0.18 -2.31 -5.41
CA ALA A 375 -0.82 -1.43 -6.04
C ALA A 375 -2.18 -2.11 -6.29
N GLY A 376 -2.27 -3.44 -6.21
CA GLY A 376 -3.52 -4.18 -6.39
C GLY A 376 -4.66 -3.71 -5.50
N GLY A 377 -4.36 -3.31 -4.26
CA GLY A 377 -5.36 -2.77 -3.34
C GLY A 377 -5.98 -1.46 -3.82
N VAL A 378 -5.17 -0.50 -4.25
CA VAL A 378 -5.66 0.78 -4.77
C VAL A 378 -6.28 0.63 -6.15
N ALA A 379 -5.74 -0.25 -7.00
CA ALA A 379 -6.33 -0.58 -8.29
C ALA A 379 -7.77 -1.09 -8.12
N THR A 380 -8.00 -2.07 -7.25
CA THR A 380 -9.35 -2.57 -6.98
C THR A 380 -10.25 -1.51 -6.30
N SER A 381 -9.67 -0.62 -5.50
CA SER A 381 -10.43 0.53 -4.98
C SER A 381 -10.91 1.46 -6.10
N ALA A 382 -10.09 1.71 -7.12
CA ALA A 382 -10.51 2.51 -8.28
C ALA A 382 -11.56 1.75 -9.14
N LEU A 383 -11.47 0.42 -9.24
CA LEU A 383 -12.52 -0.40 -9.85
C LEU A 383 -13.83 -0.33 -9.05
N GLU A 384 -13.77 -0.26 -7.71
CA GLU A 384 -14.93 -0.02 -6.86
C GLU A 384 -15.57 1.35 -7.17
N MET A 385 -14.74 2.41 -7.34
CA MET A 385 -15.24 3.72 -7.77
C MET A 385 -15.93 3.65 -9.13
N ALA A 386 -15.38 2.94 -10.11
CA ALA A 386 -15.99 2.75 -11.43
C ALA A 386 -17.35 2.06 -11.32
N GLN A 387 -17.43 0.95 -10.60
CA GLN A 387 -18.70 0.24 -10.35
C GLN A 387 -19.74 1.15 -9.67
N ASN A 388 -19.30 2.00 -8.71
CA ASN A 388 -20.19 2.95 -8.03
C ASN A 388 -20.71 4.03 -8.98
N SER A 389 -19.88 4.54 -9.89
CA SER A 389 -20.25 5.53 -10.90
C SER A 389 -21.23 4.95 -11.92
N GLU A 390 -21.03 3.72 -12.36
CA GLU A 390 -21.91 2.99 -13.26
C GLU A 390 -23.20 2.52 -12.58
N ARG A 391 -23.22 2.45 -11.25
CA ARG A 391 -24.28 1.83 -10.42
C ARG A 391 -24.49 0.34 -10.75
N LEU A 392 -23.39 -0.34 -11.10
CA LEU A 392 -23.35 -1.76 -11.39
C LEU A 392 -22.49 -2.51 -10.37
N VAL A 393 -22.67 -3.81 -10.35
CA VAL A 393 -21.86 -4.75 -9.56
C VAL A 393 -21.20 -5.71 -10.53
N TRP A 394 -19.89 -5.78 -10.50
CA TRP A 394 -19.11 -6.72 -11.31
C TRP A 394 -18.91 -8.04 -10.57
N THR A 395 -18.81 -9.13 -11.32
CA THR A 395 -18.47 -10.43 -10.77
C THR A 395 -17.03 -10.47 -10.26
N ALA A 396 -16.69 -11.48 -9.46
CA ALA A 396 -15.33 -11.66 -8.98
C ALA A 396 -14.33 -11.88 -10.13
N GLU A 397 -14.75 -12.58 -11.17
CA GLU A 397 -13.96 -12.85 -12.37
C GLU A 397 -13.69 -11.57 -13.18
N GLU A 398 -14.68 -10.69 -13.32
CA GLU A 398 -14.51 -9.39 -13.98
C GLU A 398 -13.54 -8.49 -13.21
N VAL A 399 -13.67 -8.40 -11.89
CA VAL A 399 -12.75 -7.63 -11.04
C VAL A 399 -11.34 -8.20 -11.11
N ASP A 400 -11.18 -9.53 -11.03
CA ASP A 400 -9.89 -10.21 -11.07
C ASP A 400 -9.19 -10.02 -12.44
N ALA A 401 -9.93 -10.13 -13.53
CA ALA A 401 -9.41 -9.90 -14.89
C ALA A 401 -8.92 -8.44 -15.08
N GLN A 402 -9.67 -7.46 -14.55
CA GLN A 402 -9.26 -6.06 -14.55
C GLN A 402 -8.01 -5.84 -13.71
N LEU A 403 -7.97 -6.40 -12.49
CA LEU A 403 -6.82 -6.32 -11.61
C LEU A 403 -5.56 -6.91 -12.26
N HIS A 404 -5.68 -8.07 -12.90
CA HIS A 404 -4.57 -8.71 -13.61
C HIS A 404 -4.03 -7.80 -14.71
N ARG A 405 -4.91 -7.23 -15.56
CA ARG A 405 -4.49 -6.27 -16.60
C ARG A 405 -3.78 -5.04 -16.04
N ILE A 406 -4.29 -4.47 -14.94
CA ILE A 406 -3.66 -3.31 -14.30
C ILE A 406 -2.28 -3.66 -13.79
N MET A 407 -2.11 -4.81 -13.12
CA MET A 407 -0.81 -5.24 -12.59
C MET A 407 0.21 -5.50 -13.70
N ASN A 408 -0.21 -6.07 -14.83
CA ASN A 408 0.64 -6.23 -16.01
C ASN A 408 1.07 -4.86 -16.58
N THR A 409 0.15 -3.90 -16.62
CA THR A 409 0.47 -2.53 -17.07
C THR A 409 1.47 -1.86 -16.13
N ILE A 410 1.30 -1.98 -14.81
CA ILE A 410 2.23 -1.44 -13.81
C ILE A 410 3.63 -2.03 -13.99
N TYR A 411 3.72 -3.33 -14.18
CA TYR A 411 4.98 -4.01 -14.42
C TYR A 411 5.65 -3.49 -15.70
N GLN A 412 4.91 -3.46 -16.83
CA GLN A 412 5.44 -3.02 -18.11
C GLN A 412 5.90 -1.55 -18.08
N MET A 413 5.11 -0.66 -17.46
CA MET A 413 5.51 0.74 -17.28
C MET A 413 6.83 0.87 -16.49
N SER A 414 7.04 0.03 -15.49
CA SER A 414 8.28 0.04 -14.69
C SER A 414 9.49 -0.43 -15.53
N VAL A 415 9.31 -1.48 -16.34
CA VAL A 415 10.35 -2.00 -17.24
C VAL A 415 10.70 -0.97 -18.31
N ASP A 416 9.68 -0.42 -18.98
CA ASP A 416 9.86 0.54 -20.07
C ASP A 416 10.56 1.82 -19.59
N ALA A 417 10.17 2.34 -18.41
CA ALA A 417 10.80 3.52 -17.82
C ALA A 417 12.27 3.25 -17.46
N ALA A 418 12.60 2.11 -16.88
CA ALA A 418 13.99 1.75 -16.61
C ALA A 418 14.81 1.65 -17.89
N ALA A 419 14.27 1.03 -18.94
CA ALA A 419 14.93 0.91 -20.25
C ALA A 419 15.13 2.28 -20.93
N GLU A 420 14.12 3.16 -20.93
CA GLU A 420 14.18 4.51 -21.52
C GLU A 420 15.32 5.37 -20.94
N TYR A 421 15.63 5.18 -19.67
CA TYR A 421 16.67 5.92 -18.96
C TYR A 421 18.00 5.14 -18.83
N GLY A 422 18.13 4.00 -19.50
CA GLY A 422 19.38 3.23 -19.53
C GLY A 422 19.72 2.52 -18.22
N LEU A 423 18.73 2.24 -17.39
CA LEU A 423 18.89 1.64 -16.06
C LEU A 423 18.77 0.10 -16.07
N GLY A 424 18.70 -0.52 -17.27
CA GLY A 424 18.55 -1.96 -17.41
C GLY A 424 17.23 -2.47 -16.81
N TYR A 425 17.28 -3.63 -16.16
CA TYR A 425 16.12 -4.23 -15.50
C TYR A 425 16.02 -3.81 -14.02
N ASN A 426 16.03 -2.50 -13.78
CA ASN A 426 15.89 -1.92 -12.43
C ASN A 426 14.44 -1.53 -12.17
N LEU A 427 13.66 -2.47 -11.64
CA LEU A 427 12.22 -2.28 -11.38
C LEU A 427 11.94 -1.20 -10.30
N VAL A 428 12.87 -1.00 -9.36
CA VAL A 428 12.73 0.03 -8.31
C VAL A 428 12.80 1.43 -8.90
N ALA A 429 13.87 1.72 -9.65
CA ALA A 429 14.00 3.00 -10.33
C ALA A 429 12.94 3.19 -11.41
N GLY A 430 12.62 2.12 -12.17
CA GLY A 430 11.61 2.16 -13.22
C GLY A 430 10.22 2.52 -12.69
N ALA A 431 9.79 1.94 -11.56
CA ALA A 431 8.51 2.28 -10.94
C ALA A 431 8.46 3.73 -10.44
N ASN A 432 9.55 4.23 -9.82
CA ASN A 432 9.62 5.62 -9.38
C ASN A 432 9.53 6.57 -10.56
N ILE A 433 10.30 6.32 -11.63
CA ILE A 433 10.32 7.16 -12.84
C ILE A 433 8.97 7.12 -13.54
N ALA A 434 8.38 5.95 -13.77
CA ALA A 434 7.08 5.80 -14.43
C ALA A 434 5.97 6.54 -13.69
N GLY A 435 5.92 6.36 -12.36
CA GLY A 435 4.96 7.06 -11.51
C GLY A 435 5.14 8.58 -11.56
N PHE A 436 6.39 9.06 -11.47
CA PHE A 436 6.72 10.47 -11.54
C PHE A 436 6.35 11.10 -12.88
N LYS A 437 6.78 10.51 -14.01
CA LYS A 437 6.57 11.07 -15.35
C LYS A 437 5.10 11.40 -15.61
N ARG A 438 4.22 10.47 -15.34
CA ARG A 438 2.78 10.64 -15.59
C ARG A 438 2.18 11.81 -14.78
N VAL A 439 2.61 11.99 -13.52
CA VAL A 439 2.18 13.12 -12.69
C VAL A 439 2.79 14.42 -13.18
N ALA A 440 4.09 14.40 -13.50
CA ALA A 440 4.81 15.56 -14.02
C ALA A 440 4.20 16.08 -15.32
N GLU A 441 3.90 15.18 -16.28
CA GLU A 441 3.22 15.51 -17.54
C GLU A 441 1.86 16.18 -17.27
N ALA A 442 1.02 15.58 -16.44
CA ALA A 442 -0.27 16.15 -16.09
C ALA A 442 -0.16 17.52 -15.42
N MET A 443 0.79 17.71 -14.48
CA MET A 443 1.04 19.00 -13.84
C MET A 443 1.56 20.06 -14.83
N MET A 444 2.37 19.66 -15.80
CA MET A 444 2.87 20.56 -16.86
C MET A 444 1.76 21.01 -17.81
N GLU A 445 0.91 20.08 -18.24
CA GLU A 445 -0.19 20.37 -19.18
C GLU A 445 -1.31 21.19 -18.55
N GLN A 446 -1.58 21.00 -17.26
CA GLN A 446 -2.61 21.77 -16.53
C GLN A 446 -2.14 23.16 -16.08
N GLY A 447 -0.86 23.46 -16.20
CA GLY A 447 -0.28 24.75 -15.87
C GLY A 447 0.24 24.88 -14.44
N VAL A 448 0.68 26.07 -14.10
CA VAL A 448 1.22 26.41 -12.77
C VAL A 448 0.13 27.10 -11.95
N PHE A 449 -0.35 26.45 -10.90
CA PHE A 449 -1.38 26.99 -9.98
C PHE A 449 -1.07 26.64 -8.52
#